data_78f34b7c5983e2ebb5c6b87ab1e62ddd
#
_entry.id   78f34b7c5983e2ebb5c6b87ab1e62ddd
#
_cell.length_a   1.000
_cell.length_b   1.000
_cell.length_c   1.000
_cell.angle_alpha   90.00
_cell.angle_beta   90.00
_cell.angle_gamma   90.00
#
_symmetry.space_group_name_H-M   'P 1'
#
loop_
_entity.id
_entity.type
_entity.pdbx_description
1 polymer ?
#
loop_
_entity_poly.entity_id
_entity_poly.type
_entity_poly.pdbx_seq_one_letter_code
_entity_poly.pdbx_strand_id
1 'polypeptide(L)'
;MTAYPAWTPASRPGIVPLHPYGFGTILGRSFVALRHNPKVLLGFALIVQAVAYIVLTAAVGGVAVASFSRLDTVPIGSDDYDAILAGSAVITGATALVLGLATGALSVIVQGVVVSEVAHAVVAEKPSLRAVWARVKPVVWRLIGYSALYLLATIVVIGVLAGIVTLLVISVLWLGIAVGVLFVLGLIVVSLWLTPKLFLVPSVIILERAPIFRAVARSWQLTRGRFWSTLGVVVIISVAFSIVAQIISVPFSLVAGIVSGILAPTGEDAIGALIGVIALQVVGQFGILLVQCIALVVQSTSAVLVYVDARMRVEALDHDLNTYVEQRDAGAADLADPYLIGVGRVVERPAPTPTGAPPAFGGYAAPASPPGYGAPQAYGAGAPQAYGAPAYGAPATAPTPSTPAPTATTGADAATPGASPVDVAPPHSEPGTAPSPAPTTWAAPGSSENA
;
A
#
# COMPACT_ATOMS: atom_id res chain seq x y z
N MET A 1 -33.23 -17.04 -41.96
CA MET A 1 -32.91 -17.55 -40.62
C MET A 1 -31.99 -16.56 -39.99
N THR A 2 -32.47 -15.67 -39.11
CA THR A 2 -31.65 -14.73 -38.36
C THR A 2 -31.08 -15.53 -37.18
N ALA A 3 -29.77 -15.80 -37.24
CA ALA A 3 -29.06 -16.40 -36.11
C ALA A 3 -29.18 -15.45 -34.92
N TYR A 4 -29.82 -15.90 -33.83
CA TYR A 4 -29.79 -15.18 -32.57
C TYR A 4 -28.33 -14.98 -32.16
N PRO A 5 -27.91 -13.78 -31.74
CA PRO A 5 -26.57 -13.60 -31.24
C PRO A 5 -26.34 -14.60 -30.11
N ALA A 6 -25.28 -15.42 -30.27
CA ALA A 6 -24.90 -16.37 -29.24
C ALA A 6 -24.68 -15.58 -27.93
N TRP A 7 -25.34 -16.01 -26.86
CA TRP A 7 -25.18 -15.42 -25.53
C TRP A 7 -23.70 -15.55 -25.11
N THR A 8 -22.96 -14.47 -25.14
CA THR A 8 -21.61 -14.40 -24.60
C THR A 8 -21.73 -14.07 -23.12
N PRO A 9 -21.22 -14.92 -22.20
CA PRO A 9 -21.17 -14.58 -20.80
C PRO A 9 -20.47 -13.24 -20.61
N ALA A 10 -21.04 -12.37 -19.78
CA ALA A 10 -20.39 -11.11 -19.43
C ALA A 10 -18.97 -11.40 -18.94
N SER A 11 -17.98 -10.65 -19.45
CA SER A 11 -16.57 -10.77 -19.07
C SER A 11 -16.45 -10.68 -17.54
N ARG A 12 -15.76 -11.63 -16.90
CA ARG A 12 -15.56 -11.61 -15.45
C ARG A 12 -14.75 -10.37 -15.09
N PRO A 13 -15.26 -9.47 -14.22
CA PRO A 13 -14.49 -8.33 -13.80
C PRO A 13 -13.23 -8.79 -13.06
N GLY A 14 -12.08 -8.20 -13.36
CA GLY A 14 -10.83 -8.37 -12.59
C GLY A 14 -10.96 -7.85 -11.15
N ILE A 15 -9.89 -7.90 -10.40
CA ILE A 15 -9.85 -7.36 -9.02
C ILE A 15 -10.08 -5.84 -8.98
N VAL A 16 -9.87 -5.16 -10.08
CA VAL A 16 -10.05 -3.71 -10.26
C VAL A 16 -10.74 -3.41 -11.59
N PRO A 17 -11.50 -2.32 -11.69
CA PRO A 17 -12.04 -1.84 -12.96
C PRO A 17 -10.91 -1.33 -13.86
N LEU A 18 -11.03 -1.49 -15.17
CA LEU A 18 -10.02 -1.05 -16.15
C LEU A 18 -10.19 0.44 -16.51
N HIS A 19 -10.12 1.30 -15.50
CA HIS A 19 -10.09 2.76 -15.64
C HIS A 19 -9.23 3.35 -14.52
N PRO A 20 -8.73 4.59 -14.63
CA PRO A 20 -7.86 5.22 -13.62
C PRO A 20 -8.46 5.21 -12.22
N TYR A 21 -7.65 4.80 -11.23
CA TYR A 21 -8.11 4.55 -9.86
C TYR A 21 -8.10 5.81 -8.98
N GLY A 22 -9.04 5.88 -8.03
CA GLY A 22 -8.94 6.79 -6.89
C GLY A 22 -8.08 6.21 -5.77
N PHE A 23 -7.63 7.08 -4.85
CA PHE A 23 -6.82 6.68 -3.68
C PHE A 23 -7.49 5.55 -2.86
N GLY A 24 -8.78 5.71 -2.52
CA GLY A 24 -9.54 4.71 -1.76
C GLY A 24 -9.68 3.38 -2.51
N THR A 25 -9.77 3.40 -3.84
CA THR A 25 -9.82 2.20 -4.68
C THR A 25 -8.51 1.43 -4.60
N ILE A 26 -7.36 2.10 -4.71
CA ILE A 26 -6.04 1.46 -4.58
C ILE A 26 -5.92 0.81 -3.21
N LEU A 27 -6.19 1.57 -2.13
CA LEU A 27 -6.08 1.08 -0.77
C LEU A 27 -7.01 -0.12 -0.51
N GLY A 28 -8.30 0.00 -0.82
CA GLY A 28 -9.28 -1.07 -0.59
C GLY A 28 -9.00 -2.31 -1.43
N ARG A 29 -8.65 -2.16 -2.71
CA ARG A 29 -8.37 -3.28 -3.61
C ARG A 29 -7.07 -4.00 -3.29
N SER A 30 -6.10 -3.34 -2.63
CA SER A 30 -4.88 -3.99 -2.16
C SER A 30 -5.17 -5.11 -1.15
N PHE A 31 -6.22 -4.97 -0.34
CA PHE A 31 -6.68 -6.03 0.58
C PHE A 31 -7.55 -7.08 -0.12
N VAL A 32 -8.34 -6.68 -1.12
CA VAL A 32 -9.21 -7.63 -1.87
C VAL A 32 -8.38 -8.64 -2.65
N ALA A 33 -7.21 -8.27 -3.15
CA ALA A 33 -6.30 -9.15 -3.87
C ALA A 33 -5.89 -10.39 -3.04
N LEU A 34 -5.80 -10.28 -1.71
CA LEU A 34 -5.51 -11.41 -0.82
C LEU A 34 -6.54 -12.55 -0.97
N ARG A 35 -7.80 -12.22 -1.31
CA ARG A 35 -8.89 -13.19 -1.48
C ARG A 35 -8.93 -13.82 -2.88
N HIS A 36 -8.20 -13.22 -3.84
CA HIS A 36 -8.24 -13.69 -5.23
C HIS A 36 -7.55 -15.05 -5.40
N ASN A 37 -6.32 -15.19 -4.90
CA ASN A 37 -5.57 -16.45 -4.95
C ASN A 37 -4.72 -16.63 -3.67
N PRO A 38 -5.35 -16.92 -2.51
CA PRO A 38 -4.65 -16.94 -1.22
C PRO A 38 -3.56 -18.02 -1.14
N LYS A 39 -3.72 -19.14 -1.86
CA LYS A 39 -2.72 -20.22 -1.86
C LYS A 39 -1.40 -19.78 -2.47
N VAL A 40 -1.43 -19.02 -3.56
CA VAL A 40 -0.22 -18.51 -4.23
C VAL A 40 0.32 -17.29 -3.49
N LEU A 41 -0.53 -16.34 -3.10
CA LEU A 41 -0.11 -15.09 -2.49
C LEU A 41 0.40 -15.29 -1.06
N LEU A 42 -0.41 -15.90 -0.19
CA LEU A 42 -0.07 -16.05 1.23
C LEU A 42 0.65 -17.36 1.52
N GLY A 43 0.19 -18.48 0.94
CA GLY A 43 0.77 -19.78 1.23
C GLY A 43 2.23 -19.87 0.82
N PHE A 44 2.56 -19.46 -0.42
CA PHE A 44 3.94 -19.43 -0.89
C PHE A 44 4.80 -18.44 -0.08
N ALA A 45 4.30 -17.21 0.16
CA ALA A 45 5.01 -16.20 0.93
C ALA A 45 5.32 -16.68 2.34
N LEU A 46 4.33 -17.27 3.03
CA LEU A 46 4.46 -17.72 4.40
C LEU A 46 5.48 -18.88 4.52
N ILE A 47 5.39 -19.89 3.62
CA ILE A 47 6.32 -21.04 3.64
C ILE A 47 7.76 -20.55 3.42
N VAL A 48 8.00 -19.74 2.40
CA VAL A 48 9.35 -19.24 2.08
C VAL A 48 9.91 -18.40 3.23
N GLN A 49 9.12 -17.49 3.78
CA GLN A 49 9.53 -16.62 4.88
C GLN A 49 9.74 -17.40 6.18
N ALA A 50 8.88 -18.37 6.51
CA ALA A 50 9.01 -19.17 7.71
C ALA A 50 10.28 -20.05 7.67
N VAL A 51 10.55 -20.72 6.55
CA VAL A 51 11.77 -21.52 6.36
C VAL A 51 13.00 -20.61 6.44
N ALA A 52 13.00 -19.48 5.76
CA ALA A 52 14.10 -18.52 5.80
C ALA A 52 14.37 -18.02 7.23
N TYR A 53 13.31 -17.71 7.97
CA TYR A 53 13.40 -17.24 9.36
C TYR A 53 13.97 -18.35 10.29
N ILE A 54 13.47 -19.58 10.17
CA ILE A 54 13.95 -20.71 10.97
C ILE A 54 15.46 -20.94 10.72
N VAL A 55 15.87 -20.98 9.45
CA VAL A 55 17.27 -21.16 9.07
C VAL A 55 18.14 -20.01 9.60
N LEU A 56 17.69 -18.77 9.43
CA LEU A 56 18.39 -17.57 9.92
C LEU A 56 18.58 -17.64 11.45
N THR A 57 17.49 -17.89 12.18
CA THR A 57 17.51 -17.90 13.66
C THR A 57 18.36 -19.06 14.19
N ALA A 58 18.23 -20.25 13.61
CA ALA A 58 19.02 -21.42 14.02
C ALA A 58 20.52 -21.23 13.75
N ALA A 59 20.88 -20.69 12.59
CA ALA A 59 22.27 -20.50 12.22
C ALA A 59 22.93 -19.36 13.02
N VAL A 60 22.27 -18.18 13.09
CA VAL A 60 22.82 -17.04 13.87
C VAL A 60 22.85 -17.36 15.36
N GLY A 61 21.77 -17.96 15.88
CA GLY A 61 21.70 -18.37 17.29
C GLY A 61 22.76 -19.44 17.62
N GLY A 62 22.93 -20.44 16.77
CA GLY A 62 23.96 -21.47 16.94
C GLY A 62 25.39 -20.91 16.95
N VAL A 63 25.68 -19.99 16.00
CA VAL A 63 26.98 -19.29 15.96
C VAL A 63 27.17 -18.40 17.19
N ALA A 64 26.12 -17.67 17.60
CA ALA A 64 26.19 -16.84 18.80
C ALA A 64 26.49 -17.67 20.04
N VAL A 65 25.71 -18.75 20.30
CA VAL A 65 25.98 -19.65 21.45
C VAL A 65 27.38 -20.21 21.41
N ALA A 66 27.83 -20.74 20.27
CA ALA A 66 29.15 -21.31 20.12
C ALA A 66 30.32 -20.31 20.30
N SER A 67 30.08 -19.03 19.91
CA SER A 67 31.09 -17.98 20.01
C SER A 67 31.14 -17.38 21.42
N PHE A 68 29.98 -17.04 21.99
CA PHE A 68 29.91 -16.36 23.28
C PHE A 68 30.11 -17.32 24.48
N SER A 69 29.86 -18.65 24.37
CA SER A 69 30.15 -19.60 25.44
C SER A 69 31.63 -19.68 25.82
N ARG A 70 32.53 -19.18 24.99
CA ARG A 70 33.97 -19.08 25.32
C ARG A 70 34.23 -18.02 26.40
N LEU A 71 33.36 -17.01 26.56
CA LEU A 71 33.50 -15.98 27.59
C LEU A 71 33.38 -16.57 29.00
N ASP A 72 32.67 -17.69 29.17
CA ASP A 72 32.54 -18.39 30.47
C ASP A 72 33.86 -18.99 30.97
N THR A 73 34.84 -19.12 30.09
CA THR A 73 36.15 -19.74 30.40
C THR A 73 37.25 -18.74 30.72
N VAL A 74 36.96 -17.42 30.64
CA VAL A 74 37.94 -16.35 30.76
C VAL A 74 37.50 -15.33 31.82
N PRO A 75 38.40 -14.82 32.68
CA PRO A 75 38.04 -13.83 33.70
C PRO A 75 37.51 -12.50 33.07
N ILE A 76 36.44 -12.02 33.63
CA ILE A 76 35.82 -10.72 33.21
C ILE A 76 36.85 -9.60 33.43
N GLY A 77 37.04 -8.78 32.39
CA GLY A 77 37.95 -7.61 32.43
C GLY A 77 39.42 -7.93 32.11
N SER A 78 39.70 -9.15 31.62
CA SER A 78 41.02 -9.48 31.03
C SER A 78 41.04 -9.06 29.55
N ASP A 79 42.25 -8.78 29.02
CA ASP A 79 42.44 -8.48 27.59
C ASP A 79 41.92 -9.61 26.69
N ASP A 80 42.03 -10.86 27.12
CA ASP A 80 41.49 -12.02 26.44
C ASP A 80 39.96 -12.01 26.39
N TYR A 81 39.29 -11.58 27.48
CA TYR A 81 37.84 -11.46 27.53
C TYR A 81 37.33 -10.45 26.50
N ASP A 82 37.96 -9.29 26.41
CA ASP A 82 37.58 -8.22 25.46
C ASP A 82 37.85 -8.65 24.01
N ALA A 83 38.95 -9.36 23.76
CA ALA A 83 39.28 -9.91 22.44
C ALA A 83 38.26 -10.99 22.00
N ILE A 84 37.87 -11.92 22.89
CA ILE A 84 36.86 -12.94 22.61
C ILE A 84 35.50 -12.33 22.40
N LEU A 85 35.11 -11.34 23.22
CA LEU A 85 33.85 -10.62 23.08
C LEU A 85 33.75 -9.92 21.72
N ALA A 86 34.78 -9.17 21.34
CA ALA A 86 34.84 -8.49 20.05
C ALA A 86 34.83 -9.48 18.87
N GLY A 87 35.62 -10.57 18.95
CA GLY A 87 35.65 -11.62 17.93
C GLY A 87 34.30 -12.33 17.77
N SER A 88 33.65 -12.66 18.89
CA SER A 88 32.32 -13.29 18.90
C SER A 88 31.24 -12.39 18.31
N ALA A 89 31.29 -11.10 18.63
CA ALA A 89 30.38 -10.10 18.07
C ALA A 89 30.58 -9.95 16.54
N VAL A 90 31.84 -9.91 16.07
CA VAL A 90 32.15 -9.83 14.62
C VAL A 90 31.68 -11.07 13.87
N ILE A 91 31.97 -12.26 14.37
CA ILE A 91 31.57 -13.51 13.70
C ILE A 91 30.04 -13.66 13.66
N THR A 92 29.37 -13.41 14.79
CA THR A 92 27.90 -13.46 14.87
C THR A 92 27.28 -12.40 13.96
N GLY A 93 27.79 -11.17 13.99
CA GLY A 93 27.35 -10.07 13.14
C GLY A 93 27.56 -10.33 11.65
N ALA A 94 28.71 -10.88 11.26
CA ALA A 94 28.98 -11.26 9.88
C ALA A 94 28.04 -12.38 9.40
N THR A 95 27.79 -13.39 10.25
CA THR A 95 26.84 -14.47 9.96
C THR A 95 25.43 -13.91 9.78
N ALA A 96 24.98 -13.05 10.70
CA ALA A 96 23.68 -12.40 10.62
C ALA A 96 23.54 -11.53 9.35
N LEU A 97 24.60 -10.81 8.95
CA LEU A 97 24.63 -10.02 7.73
C LEU A 97 24.47 -10.87 6.48
N VAL A 98 25.28 -11.94 6.34
CA VAL A 98 25.26 -12.81 5.16
C VAL A 98 23.90 -13.52 5.02
N LEU A 99 23.40 -14.10 6.11
CA LEU A 99 22.10 -14.79 6.11
C LEU A 99 20.93 -13.82 6.01
N GLY A 100 21.05 -12.63 6.57
CA GLY A 100 20.09 -11.54 6.41
C GLY A 100 19.96 -11.07 4.96
N LEU A 101 21.09 -10.96 4.24
CA LEU A 101 21.12 -10.69 2.81
C LEU A 101 20.43 -11.80 2.00
N ALA A 102 20.70 -13.07 2.32
CA ALA A 102 20.06 -14.20 1.66
C ALA A 102 18.54 -14.22 1.91
N THR A 103 18.10 -13.94 3.14
CA THR A 103 16.68 -13.84 3.50
C THR A 103 16.02 -12.65 2.79
N GLY A 104 16.72 -11.51 2.70
CA GLY A 104 16.27 -10.35 1.94
C GLY A 104 16.08 -10.68 0.46
N ALA A 105 17.00 -11.39 -0.16
CA ALA A 105 16.88 -11.85 -1.55
C ALA A 105 15.66 -12.76 -1.75
N LEU A 106 15.38 -13.68 -0.81
CA LEU A 106 14.18 -14.51 -0.84
C LEU A 106 12.90 -13.67 -0.72
N SER A 107 12.88 -12.67 0.15
CA SER A 107 11.73 -11.76 0.29
C SER A 107 11.42 -10.99 -1.01
N VAL A 108 12.46 -10.59 -1.73
CA VAL A 108 12.31 -9.92 -3.04
C VAL A 108 11.78 -10.86 -4.11
N ILE A 109 12.15 -12.14 -4.06
CA ILE A 109 11.59 -13.17 -4.95
C ILE A 109 10.10 -13.35 -4.65
N VAL A 110 9.71 -13.43 -3.37
CA VAL A 110 8.30 -13.49 -2.96
C VAL A 110 7.53 -12.26 -3.47
N GLN A 111 8.10 -11.07 -3.29
CA GLN A 111 7.52 -9.84 -3.85
C GLN A 111 7.32 -9.93 -5.36
N GLY A 112 8.28 -10.51 -6.08
CA GLY A 112 8.20 -10.73 -7.52
C GLY A 112 7.03 -11.63 -7.92
N VAL A 113 6.83 -12.72 -7.19
CA VAL A 113 5.70 -13.64 -7.38
C VAL A 113 4.38 -12.91 -7.15
N VAL A 114 4.26 -12.15 -6.06
CA VAL A 114 3.06 -11.35 -5.76
C VAL A 114 2.76 -10.34 -6.86
N VAL A 115 3.76 -9.58 -7.31
CA VAL A 115 3.60 -8.59 -8.40
C VAL A 115 3.10 -9.26 -9.67
N SER A 116 3.67 -10.41 -10.04
CA SER A 116 3.23 -11.15 -11.25
C SER A 116 1.82 -11.69 -11.10
N GLU A 117 1.45 -12.26 -9.95
CA GLU A 117 0.09 -12.77 -9.69
C GLU A 117 -0.96 -11.66 -9.76
N VAL A 118 -0.68 -10.52 -9.10
CA VAL A 118 -1.59 -9.36 -9.10
C VAL A 118 -1.76 -8.78 -10.50
N ALA A 119 -0.71 -8.76 -11.32
CA ALA A 119 -0.81 -8.32 -12.71
C ALA A 119 -1.79 -9.18 -13.53
N HIS A 120 -1.81 -10.50 -13.33
CA HIS A 120 -2.81 -11.38 -13.95
C HIS A 120 -4.20 -11.18 -13.33
N ALA A 121 -4.27 -10.96 -12.02
CA ALA A 121 -5.55 -10.71 -11.35
C ALA A 121 -6.24 -9.42 -11.81
N VAL A 122 -5.50 -8.41 -12.27
CA VAL A 122 -6.05 -7.19 -12.90
C VAL A 122 -6.88 -7.53 -14.13
N VAL A 123 -6.43 -8.48 -14.95
CA VAL A 123 -7.15 -8.97 -16.15
C VAL A 123 -8.04 -10.19 -15.87
N ALA A 124 -8.39 -10.44 -14.62
CA ALA A 124 -9.24 -11.56 -14.17
C ALA A 124 -8.67 -12.96 -14.44
N GLU A 125 -7.36 -13.10 -14.54
CA GLU A 125 -6.69 -14.40 -14.69
C GLU A 125 -6.26 -14.96 -13.34
N LYS A 126 -6.25 -16.30 -13.21
CA LYS A 126 -5.70 -17.04 -12.07
C LYS A 126 -4.59 -17.97 -12.56
N PRO A 127 -3.37 -17.47 -12.71
CA PRO A 127 -2.26 -18.28 -13.18
C PRO A 127 -1.86 -19.32 -12.13
N SER A 128 -1.28 -20.43 -12.59
CA SER A 128 -0.60 -21.36 -11.71
C SER A 128 0.72 -20.75 -11.21
N LEU A 129 1.21 -21.22 -10.05
CA LEU A 129 2.51 -20.78 -9.51
C LEU A 129 3.66 -20.99 -10.53
N ARG A 130 3.57 -22.06 -11.35
CA ARG A 130 4.56 -22.34 -12.42
C ARG A 130 4.56 -21.22 -13.48
N ALA A 131 3.39 -20.72 -13.89
CA ALA A 131 3.27 -19.64 -14.86
C ALA A 131 3.79 -18.32 -14.28
N VAL A 132 3.44 -18.00 -13.03
CA VAL A 132 3.96 -16.82 -12.30
C VAL A 132 5.48 -16.89 -12.21
N TRP A 133 6.03 -18.05 -11.82
CA TRP A 133 7.47 -18.26 -11.72
C TRP A 133 8.19 -18.10 -13.06
N ALA A 134 7.62 -18.61 -14.14
CA ALA A 134 8.18 -18.45 -15.49
C ALA A 134 8.33 -16.97 -15.89
N ARG A 135 7.44 -16.09 -15.42
CA ARG A 135 7.51 -14.64 -15.65
C ARG A 135 8.59 -13.97 -14.79
N VAL A 136 8.75 -14.40 -13.53
CA VAL A 136 9.69 -13.81 -12.57
C VAL A 136 11.11 -14.28 -12.80
N LYS A 137 11.32 -15.58 -13.11
CA LYS A 137 12.64 -16.21 -13.28
C LYS A 137 13.64 -15.41 -14.12
N PRO A 138 13.31 -14.85 -15.31
CA PRO A 138 14.28 -14.13 -16.13
C PRO A 138 14.73 -12.79 -15.53
N VAL A 139 13.99 -12.25 -14.57
CA VAL A 139 14.28 -10.94 -13.93
C VAL A 139 14.75 -11.06 -12.48
N VAL A 140 14.80 -12.27 -11.91
CA VAL A 140 15.19 -12.53 -10.50
C VAL A 140 16.52 -11.85 -10.15
N TRP A 141 17.55 -12.04 -10.98
CA TRP A 141 18.86 -11.45 -10.72
C TRP A 141 18.87 -9.92 -10.73
N ARG A 142 17.99 -9.31 -11.54
CA ARG A 142 17.81 -7.84 -11.53
C ARG A 142 17.11 -7.37 -10.26
N LEU A 143 16.14 -8.13 -9.76
CA LEU A 143 15.46 -7.83 -8.49
C LEU A 143 16.43 -7.95 -7.31
N ILE A 144 17.19 -9.05 -7.23
CA ILE A 144 18.21 -9.24 -6.20
C ILE A 144 19.29 -8.15 -6.30
N GLY A 145 19.76 -7.85 -7.51
CA GLY A 145 20.73 -6.78 -7.74
C GLY A 145 20.22 -5.40 -7.31
N TYR A 146 18.95 -5.08 -7.59
CA TYR A 146 18.33 -3.85 -7.12
C TYR A 146 18.28 -3.78 -5.59
N SER A 147 17.86 -4.88 -4.93
CA SER A 147 17.78 -4.92 -3.46
C SER A 147 19.15 -4.86 -2.80
N ALA A 148 20.13 -5.56 -3.38
CA ALA A 148 21.51 -5.49 -2.92
C ALA A 148 22.10 -4.07 -3.07
N LEU A 149 21.84 -3.42 -4.20
CA LEU A 149 22.26 -2.04 -4.45
C LEU A 149 21.62 -1.05 -3.47
N TYR A 150 20.30 -1.20 -3.24
CA TYR A 150 19.56 -0.37 -2.29
C TYR A 150 20.08 -0.55 -0.86
N LEU A 151 20.29 -1.80 -0.44
CA LEU A 151 20.82 -2.12 0.88
C LEU A 151 22.26 -1.59 1.05
N LEU A 152 23.12 -1.82 0.05
CA LEU A 152 24.50 -1.30 0.07
C LEU A 152 24.51 0.23 0.18
N ALA A 153 23.70 0.91 -0.63
CA ALA A 153 23.59 2.38 -0.55
C ALA A 153 23.13 2.83 0.85
N THR A 154 22.14 2.11 1.43
CA THR A 154 21.65 2.40 2.79
C THR A 154 22.74 2.18 3.84
N ILE A 155 23.49 1.07 3.78
CA ILE A 155 24.58 0.75 4.72
C ILE A 155 25.69 1.81 4.60
N VAL A 156 26.08 2.20 3.39
CA VAL A 156 27.10 3.22 3.17
C VAL A 156 26.67 4.57 3.75
N VAL A 157 25.43 5.00 3.47
CA VAL A 157 24.92 6.28 4.00
C VAL A 157 24.87 6.25 5.53
N ILE A 158 24.30 5.21 6.13
CA ILE A 158 24.21 5.10 7.59
C ILE A 158 25.62 4.98 8.20
N GLY A 159 26.51 4.19 7.61
CA GLY A 159 27.89 4.00 8.09
C GLY A 159 28.71 5.31 8.07
N VAL A 160 28.62 6.06 6.98
CA VAL A 160 29.29 7.37 6.88
C VAL A 160 28.74 8.36 7.91
N LEU A 161 27.40 8.44 8.04
CA LEU A 161 26.78 9.33 9.01
C LEU A 161 27.10 8.92 10.46
N ALA A 162 27.05 7.62 10.77
CA ALA A 162 27.43 7.11 12.09
C ALA A 162 28.92 7.41 12.40
N GLY A 163 29.82 7.22 11.42
CA GLY A 163 31.25 7.56 11.57
C GLY A 163 31.47 9.05 11.88
N ILE A 164 30.80 9.94 11.14
CA ILE A 164 30.88 11.39 11.39
C ILE A 164 30.37 11.73 12.79
N VAL A 165 29.18 11.17 13.19
CA VAL A 165 28.61 11.43 14.53
C VAL A 165 29.54 10.91 15.61
N THR A 166 30.12 9.72 15.47
CA THR A 166 31.06 9.15 16.44
C THR A 166 32.29 10.04 16.61
N LEU A 167 32.91 10.49 15.51
CA LEU A 167 34.03 11.40 15.56
C LEU A 167 33.71 12.72 16.29
N LEU A 168 32.52 13.26 16.02
CA LEU A 168 32.05 14.49 16.68
C LEU A 168 31.76 14.27 18.17
N VAL A 169 31.17 13.14 18.55
CA VAL A 169 30.91 12.79 19.95
C VAL A 169 32.20 12.68 20.76
N ILE A 170 33.24 12.05 20.18
CA ILE A 170 34.56 11.91 20.82
C ILE A 170 35.24 13.28 20.95
N SER A 171 35.09 14.14 19.97
CA SER A 171 35.73 15.46 19.96
C SER A 171 35.00 16.50 20.81
N VAL A 172 33.68 16.61 20.64
CA VAL A 172 32.78 17.55 21.31
C VAL A 172 31.43 16.91 21.52
N LEU A 173 31.18 16.33 22.70
CA LEU A 173 29.99 15.50 23.03
C LEU A 173 28.69 16.17 22.61
N TRP A 174 28.46 17.41 23.02
CA TRP A 174 27.20 18.12 22.75
C TRP A 174 26.95 18.38 21.27
N LEU A 175 28.03 18.71 20.54
CA LEU A 175 27.95 18.90 19.09
C LEU A 175 27.65 17.58 18.38
N GLY A 176 28.27 16.48 18.78
CA GLY A 176 28.02 15.17 18.22
C GLY A 176 26.58 14.71 18.43
N ILE A 177 26.00 14.91 19.63
CA ILE A 177 24.60 14.61 19.92
C ILE A 177 23.66 15.47 19.07
N ALA A 178 23.88 16.79 19.00
CA ALA A 178 23.04 17.71 18.24
C ALA A 178 23.04 17.36 16.73
N VAL A 179 24.22 17.10 16.16
CA VAL A 179 24.39 16.68 14.76
C VAL A 179 23.76 15.30 14.53
N GLY A 180 23.90 14.36 15.47
CA GLY A 180 23.28 13.05 15.41
C GLY A 180 21.75 13.13 15.33
N VAL A 181 21.11 13.94 16.17
CA VAL A 181 19.67 14.20 16.13
C VAL A 181 19.25 14.79 14.79
N LEU A 182 20.01 15.79 14.29
CA LEU A 182 19.71 16.42 12.99
C LEU A 182 19.84 15.41 11.84
N PHE A 183 20.83 14.52 11.88
CA PHE A 183 20.98 13.46 10.87
C PHE A 183 19.82 12.46 10.90
N VAL A 184 19.38 12.03 12.08
CA VAL A 184 18.22 11.14 12.21
C VAL A 184 16.97 11.79 11.62
N LEU A 185 16.70 13.06 11.94
CA LEU A 185 15.57 13.80 11.36
C LEU A 185 15.72 13.94 9.84
N GLY A 186 16.92 14.25 9.36
CA GLY A 186 17.21 14.32 7.91
C GLY A 186 17.00 12.99 7.22
N LEU A 187 17.43 11.87 7.79
CA LEU A 187 17.20 10.54 7.25
C LEU A 187 15.71 10.19 7.19
N ILE A 188 14.92 10.58 8.18
CA ILE A 188 13.46 10.38 8.16
C ILE A 188 12.84 11.13 6.98
N VAL A 189 13.18 12.41 6.79
CA VAL A 189 12.66 13.24 5.68
C VAL A 189 13.06 12.66 4.33
N VAL A 190 14.34 12.31 4.17
CA VAL A 190 14.86 11.73 2.93
C VAL A 190 14.22 10.39 2.63
N SER A 191 14.04 9.51 3.62
CA SER A 191 13.40 8.22 3.45
C SER A 191 11.93 8.36 3.06
N LEU A 192 11.16 9.25 3.70
CA LEU A 192 9.78 9.56 3.32
C LEU A 192 9.67 10.10 1.89
N TRP A 193 10.64 10.91 1.46
CA TRP A 193 10.67 11.44 0.10
C TRP A 193 11.08 10.38 -0.94
N LEU A 194 12.03 9.51 -0.61
CA LEU A 194 12.57 8.50 -1.51
C LEU A 194 11.62 7.30 -1.66
N THR A 195 10.88 6.94 -0.60
CA THR A 195 9.97 5.80 -0.56
C THR A 195 8.98 5.77 -1.73
N PRO A 196 8.17 6.81 -2.03
CA PRO A 196 7.26 6.77 -3.17
C PRO A 196 7.99 6.67 -4.51
N LYS A 197 9.20 7.24 -4.59
CA LYS A 197 10.02 7.27 -5.81
C LYS A 197 10.58 5.91 -6.19
N LEU A 198 10.88 5.08 -5.19
CA LEU A 198 11.43 3.74 -5.38
C LEU A 198 10.37 2.63 -5.28
N PHE A 199 9.16 2.96 -4.84
CA PHE A 199 8.09 2.02 -4.56
C PHE A 199 7.68 1.17 -5.76
N LEU A 200 7.70 1.75 -6.96
CA LEU A 200 7.28 1.09 -8.19
C LEU A 200 8.40 0.30 -8.87
N VAL A 201 9.66 0.43 -8.43
CA VAL A 201 10.82 -0.19 -9.10
C VAL A 201 10.68 -1.70 -9.28
N PRO A 202 10.29 -2.49 -8.25
CA PRO A 202 10.09 -3.93 -8.44
C PRO A 202 9.02 -4.25 -9.48
N SER A 203 7.90 -3.50 -9.48
CA SER A 203 6.81 -3.68 -10.46
C SER A 203 7.29 -3.38 -11.90
N VAL A 204 8.09 -2.33 -12.10
CA VAL A 204 8.67 -1.99 -13.40
C VAL A 204 9.66 -3.06 -13.89
N ILE A 205 10.54 -3.57 -12.98
CA ILE A 205 11.48 -4.64 -13.35
C ILE A 205 10.75 -5.88 -13.83
N ILE A 206 9.65 -6.26 -13.17
CA ILE A 206 8.92 -7.50 -13.46
C ILE A 206 8.01 -7.34 -14.67
N LEU A 207 7.25 -6.25 -14.74
CA LEU A 207 6.20 -6.07 -15.75
C LEU A 207 6.76 -5.53 -17.08
N GLU A 208 7.73 -4.61 -17.02
CA GLU A 208 8.39 -4.05 -18.21
C GLU A 208 9.71 -4.76 -18.57
N ARG A 209 10.18 -5.72 -17.75
CA ARG A 209 11.49 -6.40 -17.87
C ARG A 209 12.66 -5.42 -17.98
N ALA A 210 12.54 -4.24 -17.36
CA ALA A 210 13.52 -3.17 -17.45
C ALA A 210 14.82 -3.48 -16.68
N PRO A 211 15.99 -2.99 -17.12
CA PRO A 211 17.21 -3.00 -16.31
C PRO A 211 17.08 -2.05 -15.11
N ILE A 212 17.87 -2.26 -14.06
CA ILE A 212 17.74 -1.60 -12.75
C ILE A 212 17.66 -0.07 -12.87
N PHE A 213 18.65 0.56 -13.51
CA PHE A 213 18.70 2.03 -13.60
C PHE A 213 17.54 2.61 -14.42
N ARG A 214 17.12 1.92 -15.47
CA ARG A 214 15.95 2.32 -16.26
C ARG A 214 14.67 2.17 -15.44
N ALA A 215 14.56 1.11 -14.63
CA ALA A 215 13.42 0.89 -13.75
C ALA A 215 13.32 1.99 -12.66
N VAL A 216 14.45 2.42 -12.08
CA VAL A 216 14.49 3.54 -11.13
C VAL A 216 14.04 4.84 -11.81
N ALA A 217 14.61 5.18 -12.97
CA ALA A 217 14.21 6.38 -13.73
C ALA A 217 12.72 6.33 -14.11
N ARG A 218 12.23 5.17 -14.49
CA ARG A 218 10.84 4.92 -14.85
C ARG A 218 9.89 5.09 -13.66
N SER A 219 10.23 4.51 -12.50
CA SER A 219 9.48 4.68 -11.24
C SER A 219 9.40 6.17 -10.87
N TRP A 220 10.50 6.91 -11.04
CA TRP A 220 10.54 8.35 -10.80
C TRP A 220 9.61 9.14 -11.71
N GLN A 221 9.54 8.79 -12.98
CA GLN A 221 8.63 9.40 -13.95
C GLN A 221 7.17 9.11 -13.63
N LEU A 222 6.82 7.84 -13.36
CA LEU A 222 5.45 7.41 -13.08
C LEU A 222 4.89 7.98 -11.77
N THR A 223 5.75 8.27 -10.79
CA THR A 223 5.33 8.89 -9.53
C THR A 223 5.27 10.43 -9.59
N ARG A 224 5.68 11.02 -10.72
CA ARG A 224 5.64 12.49 -10.90
C ARG A 224 4.18 12.96 -10.95
N GLY A 225 3.84 13.94 -10.11
CA GLY A 225 2.47 14.46 -9.97
C GLY A 225 1.55 13.64 -9.05
N ARG A 226 1.99 12.47 -8.56
CA ARG A 226 1.21 11.61 -7.65
C ARG A 226 1.94 11.25 -6.35
N PHE A 227 2.93 12.02 -6.03
CA PHE A 227 3.79 11.79 -4.87
C PHE A 227 2.97 11.59 -3.58
N TRP A 228 2.08 12.53 -3.24
CA TRP A 228 1.30 12.50 -2.01
C TRP A 228 0.31 11.32 -1.95
N SER A 229 -0.29 10.97 -3.08
CA SER A 229 -1.20 9.81 -3.15
C SER A 229 -0.42 8.51 -2.94
N THR A 230 0.73 8.34 -3.59
CA THR A 230 1.58 7.16 -3.42
C THR A 230 2.14 7.07 -2.00
N LEU A 231 2.66 8.19 -1.46
CA LEU A 231 3.14 8.26 -0.09
C LEU A 231 2.03 7.88 0.91
N GLY A 232 0.83 8.45 0.74
CA GLY A 232 -0.31 8.16 1.59
C GLY A 232 -0.68 6.66 1.61
N VAL A 233 -0.72 6.00 0.44
CA VAL A 233 -0.97 4.55 0.35
C VAL A 233 0.10 3.77 1.13
N VAL A 234 1.38 4.06 0.89
CA VAL A 234 2.48 3.35 1.55
C VAL A 234 2.46 3.57 3.06
N VAL A 235 2.32 4.82 3.51
CA VAL A 235 2.33 5.17 4.94
C VAL A 235 1.14 4.54 5.67
N ILE A 236 -0.07 4.63 5.12
CA ILE A 236 -1.27 4.05 5.76
C ILE A 236 -1.12 2.54 5.92
N ILE A 237 -0.69 1.83 4.86
CA ILE A 237 -0.48 0.39 4.92
C ILE A 237 0.62 0.06 5.95
N SER A 238 1.76 0.76 5.90
CA SER A 238 2.89 0.50 6.81
C SER A 238 2.52 0.76 8.26
N VAL A 239 1.85 1.87 8.57
CA VAL A 239 1.42 2.22 9.93
C VAL A 239 0.38 1.22 10.44
N ALA A 240 -0.61 0.85 9.61
CA ALA A 240 -1.62 -0.13 10.01
C ALA A 240 -0.99 -1.47 10.41
N PHE A 241 -0.08 -2.01 9.56
CA PHE A 241 0.59 -3.27 9.87
C PHE A 241 1.59 -3.16 11.01
N SER A 242 2.26 -2.01 11.19
CA SER A 242 3.13 -1.76 12.34
C SER A 242 2.35 -1.77 13.66
N ILE A 243 1.17 -1.16 13.70
CA ILE A 243 0.30 -1.18 14.88
C ILE A 243 -0.13 -2.62 15.19
N VAL A 244 -0.56 -3.40 14.18
CA VAL A 244 -0.93 -4.81 14.38
C VAL A 244 0.26 -5.62 14.89
N ALA A 245 1.45 -5.44 14.32
CA ALA A 245 2.66 -6.12 14.78
C ALA A 245 3.00 -5.76 16.24
N GLN A 246 2.87 -4.49 16.63
CA GLN A 246 3.07 -4.05 18.02
C GLN A 246 2.05 -4.66 18.99
N ILE A 247 0.77 -4.70 18.61
CA ILE A 247 -0.27 -5.33 19.45
C ILE A 247 0.07 -6.82 19.70
N ILE A 248 0.64 -7.51 18.69
CA ILE A 248 1.04 -8.91 18.86
C ILE A 248 2.33 -9.02 19.68
N SER A 249 3.33 -8.15 19.47
CA SER A 249 4.63 -8.25 20.13
C SER A 249 4.61 -7.91 21.61
N VAL A 250 3.79 -6.92 22.03
CA VAL A 250 3.75 -6.42 23.42
C VAL A 250 3.46 -7.51 24.44
N PRO A 251 2.45 -8.38 24.31
CA PRO A 251 2.19 -9.44 25.30
C PRO A 251 3.39 -10.39 25.47
N PHE A 252 4.04 -10.78 24.36
CA PHE A 252 5.18 -11.69 24.40
C PHE A 252 6.40 -11.05 25.06
N SER A 253 6.68 -9.79 24.77
CA SER A 253 7.79 -9.05 25.39
C SER A 253 7.57 -8.78 26.88
N LEU A 254 6.34 -8.49 27.29
CA LEU A 254 6.00 -8.32 28.70
C LEU A 254 6.17 -9.62 29.49
N VAL A 255 5.63 -10.73 28.98
CA VAL A 255 5.78 -12.05 29.62
C VAL A 255 7.26 -12.47 29.65
N ALA A 256 8.00 -12.28 28.56
CA ALA A 256 9.44 -12.55 28.54
C ALA A 256 10.21 -11.71 29.56
N GLY A 257 9.87 -10.41 29.72
CA GLY A 257 10.46 -9.52 30.71
C GLY A 257 10.15 -9.94 32.16
N ILE A 258 8.91 -10.34 32.43
CA ILE A 258 8.50 -10.84 33.76
C ILE A 258 9.23 -12.16 34.09
N VAL A 259 9.24 -13.11 33.16
CA VAL A 259 9.91 -14.41 33.32
C VAL A 259 11.40 -14.21 33.56
N SER A 260 12.09 -13.37 32.75
CA SER A 260 13.51 -13.10 32.96
C SER A 260 13.80 -12.39 34.28
N GLY A 261 12.93 -11.46 34.73
CA GLY A 261 13.09 -10.76 36.00
C GLY A 261 12.88 -11.62 37.24
N ILE A 262 11.97 -12.62 37.14
CA ILE A 262 11.67 -13.51 38.28
C ILE A 262 12.66 -14.68 38.34
N LEU A 263 13.07 -15.25 37.21
CA LEU A 263 13.86 -16.47 37.16
C LEU A 263 15.37 -16.22 37.09
N ALA A 264 15.82 -15.04 36.69
CA ALA A 264 17.24 -14.69 36.60
C ALA A 264 18.00 -14.65 37.96
N PRO A 265 17.36 -14.37 39.13
CA PRO A 265 18.10 -14.29 40.39
C PRO A 265 18.45 -15.63 41.04
N THR A 266 17.87 -16.77 40.67
CA THR A 266 17.91 -18.01 41.44
C THR A 266 18.78 -19.12 40.90
N GLY A 267 19.84 -18.82 40.21
CA GLY A 267 21.04 -19.66 39.92
C GLY A 267 20.88 -21.13 39.48
N GLU A 268 20.01 -21.91 40.04
CA GLU A 268 19.89 -23.34 39.78
C GLU A 268 18.98 -23.70 38.58
N ASP A 269 18.00 -22.83 38.23
CA ASP A 269 17.08 -23.04 37.11
C ASP A 269 17.29 -22.07 35.93
N ALA A 270 18.42 -21.39 35.88
CA ALA A 270 18.71 -20.38 34.86
C ALA A 270 18.57 -20.89 33.40
N ILE A 271 18.93 -22.15 33.17
CA ILE A 271 18.83 -22.79 31.83
C ILE A 271 17.37 -23.02 31.46
N GLY A 272 16.54 -23.51 32.38
CA GLY A 272 15.10 -23.73 32.15
C GLY A 272 14.36 -22.42 31.86
N ALA A 273 14.68 -21.37 32.61
CA ALA A 273 14.16 -20.02 32.41
C ALA A 273 14.56 -19.45 31.03
N LEU A 274 15.82 -19.58 30.66
CA LEU A 274 16.35 -19.15 29.35
C LEU A 274 15.63 -19.87 28.20
N ILE A 275 15.48 -21.19 28.28
CA ILE A 275 14.74 -21.97 27.29
C ILE A 275 13.29 -21.50 27.20
N GLY A 276 12.62 -21.25 28.33
CA GLY A 276 11.26 -20.74 28.38
C GLY A 276 11.11 -19.39 27.72
N VAL A 277 12.00 -18.44 27.99
CA VAL A 277 12.03 -17.11 27.35
C VAL A 277 12.27 -17.21 25.86
N ILE A 278 13.22 -18.04 25.43
CA ILE A 278 13.51 -18.26 24.00
C ILE A 278 12.30 -18.88 23.30
N ALA A 279 11.67 -19.91 23.87
CA ALA A 279 10.48 -20.54 23.29
C ALA A 279 9.33 -19.53 23.14
N LEU A 280 9.06 -18.71 24.16
CA LEU A 280 8.05 -17.66 24.11
C LEU A 280 8.36 -16.62 23.04
N GLN A 281 9.61 -16.20 22.92
CA GLN A 281 10.07 -15.25 21.90
C GLN A 281 9.89 -15.81 20.49
N VAL A 282 10.21 -17.10 20.28
CA VAL A 282 10.02 -17.79 18.99
C VAL A 282 8.54 -17.83 18.61
N VAL A 283 7.65 -18.18 19.57
CA VAL A 283 6.19 -18.17 19.31
C VAL A 283 5.68 -16.79 18.95
N GLY A 284 6.08 -15.76 19.68
CA GLY A 284 5.72 -14.36 19.37
C GLY A 284 6.20 -13.94 17.98
N GLN A 285 7.39 -14.37 17.61
CA GLN A 285 7.98 -14.06 16.31
C GLN A 285 7.22 -14.70 15.14
N PHE A 286 6.63 -15.89 15.31
CA PHE A 286 5.76 -16.46 14.27
C PHE A 286 4.51 -15.63 14.03
N GLY A 287 3.91 -15.05 15.07
CA GLY A 287 2.80 -14.11 14.93
C GLY A 287 3.18 -12.86 14.13
N ILE A 288 4.34 -12.29 14.45
CA ILE A 288 4.88 -11.12 13.73
C ILE A 288 5.20 -11.49 12.28
N LEU A 289 5.78 -12.66 12.02
CA LEU A 289 6.09 -13.17 10.68
C LEU A 289 4.83 -13.27 9.80
N LEU A 290 3.73 -13.77 10.36
CA LEU A 290 2.44 -13.83 9.65
C LEU A 290 1.97 -12.44 9.23
N VAL A 291 2.02 -11.47 10.17
CA VAL A 291 1.66 -10.08 9.88
C VAL A 291 2.57 -9.48 8.80
N GLN A 292 3.86 -9.72 8.87
CA GLN A 292 4.84 -9.26 7.88
C GLN A 292 4.60 -9.86 6.51
N CYS A 293 4.24 -11.16 6.41
CA CYS A 293 3.87 -11.79 5.14
C CYS A 293 2.63 -11.13 4.53
N ILE A 294 1.60 -10.89 5.33
CA ILE A 294 0.39 -10.20 4.86
C ILE A 294 0.73 -8.77 4.42
N ALA A 295 1.51 -8.05 5.21
CA ALA A 295 1.97 -6.69 4.87
C ALA A 295 2.74 -6.66 3.55
N LEU A 296 3.66 -7.60 3.33
CA LEU A 296 4.43 -7.74 2.09
C LEU A 296 3.50 -7.93 0.88
N VAL A 297 2.50 -8.81 0.99
CA VAL A 297 1.54 -9.05 -0.08
C VAL A 297 0.69 -7.81 -0.36
N VAL A 298 0.17 -7.15 0.68
CA VAL A 298 -0.64 -5.92 0.53
C VAL A 298 0.18 -4.77 -0.05
N GLN A 299 1.42 -4.57 0.42
CA GLN A 299 2.32 -3.54 -0.11
C GLN A 299 2.69 -3.81 -1.57
N SER A 300 3.04 -5.07 -1.91
CA SER A 300 3.37 -5.45 -3.29
C SER A 300 2.17 -5.26 -4.22
N THR A 301 0.97 -5.62 -3.74
CA THR A 301 -0.28 -5.40 -4.47
C THR A 301 -0.53 -3.90 -4.71
N SER A 302 -0.38 -3.08 -3.67
CA SER A 302 -0.56 -1.64 -3.81
C SER A 302 0.45 -1.01 -4.78
N ALA A 303 1.69 -1.51 -4.81
CA ALA A 303 2.70 -1.07 -5.78
C ALA A 303 2.28 -1.37 -7.23
N VAL A 304 1.73 -2.56 -7.49
CA VAL A 304 1.19 -2.91 -8.82
C VAL A 304 0.00 -2.03 -9.17
N LEU A 305 -0.93 -1.81 -8.25
CA LEU A 305 -2.12 -0.99 -8.53
C LEU A 305 -1.75 0.49 -8.78
N VAL A 306 -0.80 1.04 -8.02
CA VAL A 306 -0.26 2.40 -8.27
C VAL A 306 0.45 2.46 -9.62
N TYR A 307 1.23 1.43 -9.98
CA TYR A 307 1.91 1.33 -11.27
C TYR A 307 0.90 1.29 -12.43
N VAL A 308 -0.11 0.42 -12.35
CA VAL A 308 -1.16 0.28 -13.36
C VAL A 308 -1.93 1.58 -13.52
N ASP A 309 -2.34 2.22 -12.42
CA ASP A 309 -3.03 3.51 -12.44
C ASP A 309 -2.16 4.63 -13.04
N ALA A 310 -0.87 4.68 -12.70
CA ALA A 310 0.04 5.67 -13.28
C ALA A 310 0.19 5.48 -14.81
N ARG A 311 0.30 4.24 -15.29
CA ARG A 311 0.38 3.94 -16.73
C ARG A 311 -0.93 4.19 -17.47
N MET A 312 -2.08 3.87 -16.86
CA MET A 312 -3.39 4.19 -17.44
C MET A 312 -3.53 5.70 -17.71
N ARG A 313 -2.99 6.52 -16.80
CA ARG A 313 -3.09 7.99 -16.93
C ARG A 313 -2.09 8.61 -17.91
N VAL A 314 -0.91 8.01 -18.03
CA VAL A 314 0.19 8.58 -18.83
C VAL A 314 0.29 7.91 -20.19
N GLU A 315 0.00 6.63 -20.29
CA GLU A 315 0.28 5.78 -21.45
C GLU A 315 -0.98 5.11 -22.03
N ALA A 316 -2.16 5.38 -21.46
CA ALA A 316 -3.43 4.73 -21.84
C ALA A 316 -3.36 3.19 -21.79
N LEU A 317 -2.76 2.64 -20.71
CA LEU A 317 -2.68 1.20 -20.49
C LEU A 317 -4.08 0.55 -20.35
N ASP A 318 -5.08 1.29 -19.90
CA ASP A 318 -6.49 0.86 -19.85
C ASP A 318 -7.01 0.38 -21.21
N HIS A 319 -6.63 1.05 -22.29
CA HIS A 319 -7.00 0.64 -23.64
C HIS A 319 -6.33 -0.69 -24.05
N ASP A 320 -5.03 -0.83 -23.78
CA ASP A 320 -4.28 -2.06 -24.09
C ASP A 320 -4.81 -3.26 -23.25
N LEU A 321 -5.17 -3.05 -21.98
CA LEU A 321 -5.76 -4.08 -21.11
C LEU A 321 -7.16 -4.49 -21.56
N ASN A 322 -8.01 -3.53 -21.94
CA ASN A 322 -9.34 -3.83 -22.48
C ASN A 322 -9.26 -4.63 -23.77
N THR A 323 -8.40 -4.21 -24.71
CA THR A 323 -8.18 -4.94 -25.96
C THR A 323 -7.69 -6.37 -25.70
N TYR A 324 -6.79 -6.56 -24.74
CA TYR A 324 -6.31 -7.88 -24.34
C TYR A 324 -7.46 -8.76 -23.80
N VAL A 325 -8.30 -8.23 -22.90
CA VAL A 325 -9.45 -8.96 -22.35
C VAL A 325 -10.45 -9.32 -23.45
N GLU A 326 -10.78 -8.40 -24.35
CA GLU A 326 -11.70 -8.64 -25.47
C GLU A 326 -11.18 -9.72 -26.43
N GLN A 327 -9.91 -9.68 -26.80
CA GLN A 327 -9.28 -10.68 -27.67
C GLN A 327 -9.25 -12.06 -27.00
N ARG A 328 -8.91 -12.12 -25.70
CA ARG A 328 -8.94 -13.36 -24.92
C ARG A 328 -10.35 -13.94 -24.85
N ASP A 329 -11.36 -13.13 -24.54
CA ASP A 329 -12.75 -13.55 -24.43
C ASP A 329 -13.34 -13.95 -25.78
N ALA A 330 -12.79 -13.43 -26.90
CA ALA A 330 -13.06 -13.88 -28.27
C ALA A 330 -12.33 -15.20 -28.64
N GLY A 331 -11.52 -15.77 -27.73
CA GLY A 331 -10.84 -17.06 -27.93
C GLY A 331 -9.51 -16.94 -28.70
N ALA A 332 -8.90 -15.76 -28.80
CA ALA A 332 -7.60 -15.61 -29.43
C ALA A 332 -6.52 -16.35 -28.61
N ALA A 333 -5.69 -17.15 -29.30
CA ALA A 333 -4.51 -17.79 -28.74
C ALA A 333 -3.27 -16.89 -28.96
N ASP A 334 -2.22 -17.09 -28.14
CA ASP A 334 -0.94 -16.39 -28.22
C ASP A 334 -1.03 -14.85 -28.14
N LEU A 335 -1.78 -14.35 -27.19
CA LEU A 335 -1.86 -12.93 -26.93
C LEU A 335 -0.55 -12.38 -26.36
N ALA A 336 -0.08 -11.26 -26.90
CA ALA A 336 1.07 -10.55 -26.37
C ALA A 336 0.80 -10.02 -24.96
N ASP A 337 1.82 -10.01 -24.08
CA ASP A 337 1.71 -9.48 -22.73
C ASP A 337 1.35 -7.98 -22.75
N PRO A 338 0.17 -7.57 -22.27
CA PRO A 338 -0.29 -6.19 -22.38
C PRO A 338 0.60 -5.20 -21.63
N TYR A 339 1.34 -5.66 -20.62
CA TYR A 339 2.26 -4.81 -19.87
C TYR A 339 3.53 -4.45 -20.63
N LEU A 340 3.88 -5.19 -21.69
CA LEU A 340 5.00 -4.88 -22.57
C LEU A 340 4.63 -3.97 -23.73
N ILE A 341 3.33 -3.78 -23.97
CA ILE A 341 2.81 -2.92 -25.05
C ILE A 341 2.79 -1.46 -24.57
N GLY A 342 3.08 -0.52 -25.45
CA GLY A 342 2.94 0.92 -25.18
C GLY A 342 3.81 1.49 -24.07
N VAL A 343 4.89 0.81 -23.67
CA VAL A 343 5.82 1.29 -22.63
C VAL A 343 6.49 2.58 -23.07
N GLY A 344 6.27 3.69 -22.33
CA GLY A 344 6.80 5.01 -22.67
C GLY A 344 6.01 5.77 -23.74
N ARG A 345 4.82 5.29 -24.11
CA ARG A 345 3.92 6.01 -25.01
C ARG A 345 3.55 7.36 -24.40
N VAL A 346 3.69 8.43 -25.16
CA VAL A 346 3.17 9.74 -24.80
C VAL A 346 1.79 9.87 -25.42
N VAL A 347 0.75 9.89 -24.60
CA VAL A 347 -0.61 10.16 -25.06
C VAL A 347 -0.84 11.66 -24.95
N GLU A 348 -0.94 12.35 -26.09
CA GLU A 348 -1.43 13.72 -26.10
C GLU A 348 -2.88 13.72 -25.61
N ARG A 349 -3.06 14.24 -24.41
CA ARG A 349 -4.42 14.47 -23.90
C ARG A 349 -4.98 15.67 -24.68
N PRO A 350 -6.15 15.55 -25.36
CA PRO A 350 -6.79 16.71 -25.93
C PRO A 350 -6.83 17.81 -24.89
N ALA A 351 -6.43 19.02 -25.26
CA ALA A 351 -6.55 20.17 -24.37
C ALA A 351 -8.01 20.22 -23.87
N PRO A 352 -8.24 20.46 -22.57
CA PRO A 352 -9.61 20.64 -22.09
C PRO A 352 -10.25 21.71 -22.95
N THR A 353 -11.28 21.33 -23.72
CA THR A 353 -12.10 22.29 -24.43
C THR A 353 -12.52 23.32 -23.41
N PRO A 354 -12.26 24.62 -23.64
CA PRO A 354 -12.66 25.63 -22.67
C PRO A 354 -14.16 25.47 -22.46
N THR A 355 -14.53 25.09 -21.22
CA THR A 355 -15.92 24.94 -20.78
C THR A 355 -16.50 26.35 -20.66
N GLY A 356 -16.89 26.92 -21.80
CA GLY A 356 -17.35 28.32 -21.90
C GLY A 356 -18.14 28.64 -23.17
N ALA A 357 -18.14 27.74 -24.17
CA ALA A 357 -19.09 27.86 -25.27
C ALA A 357 -20.32 27.01 -24.91
N PRO A 358 -21.51 27.54 -24.67
CA PRO A 358 -22.70 26.72 -24.65
C PRO A 358 -22.78 25.98 -25.99
N PRO A 359 -23.24 24.71 -26.00
CA PRO A 359 -23.39 23.96 -27.22
C PRO A 359 -24.23 24.85 -28.16
N ALA A 360 -23.68 25.15 -29.33
CA ALA A 360 -24.49 25.75 -30.40
C ALA A 360 -25.57 24.71 -30.68
N PHE A 361 -26.72 24.88 -30.10
CA PHE A 361 -27.92 24.18 -30.51
C PHE A 361 -28.03 24.44 -32.01
N GLY A 362 -27.83 23.45 -32.80
CA GLY A 362 -28.06 23.46 -34.23
C GLY A 362 -29.43 24.09 -34.45
N GLY A 363 -29.46 25.27 -35.07
CA GLY A 363 -30.68 25.96 -35.37
C GLY A 363 -31.60 24.98 -36.10
N TYR A 364 -32.74 24.68 -35.51
CA TYR A 364 -33.85 24.15 -36.25
C TYR A 364 -34.09 25.13 -37.40
N ALA A 365 -33.83 24.69 -38.63
CA ALA A 365 -34.27 25.42 -39.80
C ALA A 365 -35.78 25.66 -39.64
N ALA A 366 -36.14 26.91 -39.41
CA ALA A 366 -37.55 27.32 -39.40
C ALA A 366 -38.15 26.96 -40.80
N PRO A 367 -39.34 26.33 -40.84
CA PRO A 367 -39.98 26.04 -42.11
C PRO A 367 -40.21 27.36 -42.88
N ALA A 368 -39.88 27.36 -44.16
CA ALA A 368 -40.04 28.45 -45.07
C ALA A 368 -41.48 28.99 -45.03
N SER A 369 -41.65 30.27 -44.68
CA SER A 369 -42.92 30.95 -44.76
C SER A 369 -43.31 31.14 -46.22
N PRO A 370 -44.62 31.01 -46.60
CA PRO A 370 -45.08 31.25 -47.95
C PRO A 370 -45.03 32.74 -48.31
N PRO A 371 -44.92 33.07 -49.62
CA PRO A 371 -44.83 34.46 -50.09
C PRO A 371 -46.19 35.17 -49.95
N GLY A 372 -46.26 36.26 -49.22
CA GLY A 372 -47.45 37.05 -49.05
C GLY A 372 -47.17 38.52 -48.88
N TYR A 373 -47.57 39.26 -49.87
CA TYR A 373 -48.06 40.66 -49.99
C TYR A 373 -47.32 41.77 -49.24
N GLY A 374 -46.89 42.76 -50.01
CA GLY A 374 -46.27 43.98 -49.61
C GLY A 374 -47.20 44.94 -48.78
N ALA A 375 -46.53 45.71 -47.95
CA ALA A 375 -47.06 46.99 -47.44
C ALA A 375 -45.90 47.84 -46.89
N PRO A 376 -46.08 49.12 -46.61
CA PRO A 376 -45.30 50.21 -47.22
C PRO A 376 -44.19 50.76 -46.27
N GLN A 377 -43.31 51.54 -46.89
CA GLN A 377 -42.20 52.28 -46.29
C GLN A 377 -42.68 53.35 -45.26
N ALA A 378 -42.00 53.39 -44.11
CA ALA A 378 -42.01 54.52 -43.24
C ALA A 378 -40.62 55.06 -42.95
N TYR A 379 -40.50 56.35 -43.07
CA TYR A 379 -39.31 57.18 -42.99
C TYR A 379 -38.50 57.09 -41.70
N GLY A 380 -37.22 57.44 -41.83
CA GLY A 380 -36.14 57.43 -40.91
C GLY A 380 -36.21 58.26 -39.64
N ALA A 381 -35.37 57.94 -38.71
CA ALA A 381 -34.76 58.83 -37.74
C ALA A 381 -33.45 58.26 -37.21
N GLY A 382 -32.48 59.09 -37.11
CA GLY A 382 -31.08 58.93 -36.95
C GLY A 382 -30.58 58.25 -35.68
N ALA A 383 -29.41 57.76 -35.76
CA ALA A 383 -28.56 57.30 -34.66
C ALA A 383 -27.99 58.47 -33.85
N PRO A 384 -27.70 58.25 -32.58
CA PRO A 384 -26.58 58.92 -31.96
C PRO A 384 -25.52 57.96 -31.45
N GLN A 385 -24.31 58.47 -31.54
CA GLN A 385 -23.02 57.87 -31.34
C GLN A 385 -22.72 57.44 -29.90
N ALA A 386 -21.85 56.46 -29.80
CA ALA A 386 -21.17 56.00 -28.61
C ALA A 386 -20.31 57.09 -27.95
N TYR A 387 -20.33 57.16 -26.64
CA TYR A 387 -19.29 57.79 -25.84
C TYR A 387 -18.78 56.83 -24.77
N GLY A 388 -17.47 56.89 -24.55
CA GLY A 388 -16.57 56.00 -23.92
C GLY A 388 -16.74 55.76 -22.41
N ALA A 389 -16.04 54.76 -21.98
CA ALA A 389 -15.83 54.35 -20.62
C ALA A 389 -15.02 55.37 -19.81
N PRO A 390 -15.12 55.35 -18.48
CA PRO A 390 -13.92 55.07 -17.70
C PRO A 390 -14.11 54.05 -16.55
N ALA A 391 -13.03 53.39 -16.28
CA ALA A 391 -12.81 52.46 -15.17
C ALA A 391 -12.64 53.19 -13.82
N TYR A 392 -13.19 52.65 -12.76
CA TYR A 392 -12.77 52.76 -11.34
C TYR A 392 -13.70 51.82 -10.56
N GLY A 393 -13.23 50.93 -9.71
CA GLY A 393 -12.44 50.98 -8.53
C GLY A 393 -12.98 49.85 -7.64
N ALA A 394 -12.14 49.04 -7.05
CA ALA A 394 -12.43 47.89 -6.17
C ALA A 394 -12.84 48.35 -4.73
N PRO A 395 -12.98 47.43 -3.79
CA PRO A 395 -14.25 47.03 -3.21
C PRO A 395 -14.37 47.42 -1.73
N ALA A 396 -15.58 47.48 -1.21
CA ALA A 396 -15.86 47.69 0.20
C ALA A 396 -16.28 46.35 0.86
N THR A 397 -15.62 46.08 1.94
CA THR A 397 -15.83 44.99 2.90
C THR A 397 -17.20 45.07 3.57
N ALA A 398 -17.87 43.92 3.69
CA ALA A 398 -19.08 43.73 4.47
C ALA A 398 -18.75 43.38 5.94
N PRO A 399 -19.57 43.82 6.92
CA PRO A 399 -19.32 43.59 8.33
C PRO A 399 -19.86 42.24 8.82
N THR A 400 -19.08 41.59 9.68
CA THR A 400 -19.42 40.41 10.49
C THR A 400 -20.45 40.72 11.57
N PRO A 401 -21.39 39.82 11.86
CA PRO A 401 -22.23 39.93 13.06
C PRO A 401 -21.56 39.33 14.30
N SER A 402 -21.58 40.11 15.35
CA SER A 402 -21.10 39.80 16.69
C SER A 402 -22.04 38.88 17.47
N THR A 403 -21.46 37.86 18.08
CA THR A 403 -22.08 36.94 19.05
C THR A 403 -22.09 37.57 20.44
N PRO A 404 -23.19 37.50 21.21
CA PRO A 404 -23.18 37.90 22.63
C PRO A 404 -22.73 36.73 23.53
N ALA A 405 -21.91 37.04 24.52
CA ALA A 405 -21.48 36.18 25.59
C ALA A 405 -22.59 35.95 26.66
N PRO A 406 -22.64 34.79 27.31
CA PRO A 406 -23.46 34.61 28.50
C PRO A 406 -22.67 34.88 29.79
N THR A 407 -23.35 35.64 30.64
CA THR A 407 -23.01 36.04 31.99
C THR A 407 -22.95 34.84 32.96
N ALA A 408 -21.95 34.85 33.81
CA ALA A 408 -21.80 33.96 34.97
C ALA A 408 -22.79 34.33 36.07
N THR A 409 -23.36 33.32 36.73
CA THR A 409 -23.91 33.48 38.09
C THR A 409 -23.54 32.25 38.93
N THR A 410 -22.95 32.57 40.04
CA THR A 410 -22.46 31.77 41.17
C THR A 410 -23.63 31.19 41.95
N GLY A 411 -23.43 29.97 42.55
CA GLY A 411 -24.31 29.50 43.62
C GLY A 411 -23.92 28.09 44.09
N ALA A 412 -23.33 28.00 45.23
CA ALA A 412 -22.94 26.80 45.99
C ALA A 412 -24.17 26.08 46.56
N ASP A 413 -24.13 24.78 46.80
CA ASP A 413 -24.08 24.05 48.07
C ASP A 413 -24.56 22.59 47.94
N ALA A 414 -23.74 21.74 48.39
CA ALA A 414 -23.86 20.65 49.39
C ALA A 414 -24.94 19.55 49.27
N ALA A 415 -24.40 18.34 49.51
CA ALA A 415 -24.94 17.20 50.27
C ALA A 415 -25.51 15.98 49.56
N THR A 416 -24.74 14.90 49.66
CA THR A 416 -25.08 13.46 49.64
C THR A 416 -25.99 13.12 50.88
N PRO A 417 -26.57 11.92 51.07
CA PRO A 417 -26.61 10.65 50.32
C PRO A 417 -27.98 9.92 50.32
N GLY A 418 -28.07 8.78 49.63
CA GLY A 418 -28.90 7.70 50.16
C GLY A 418 -29.78 6.92 49.21
N ALA A 419 -29.55 5.60 49.20
CA ALA A 419 -30.51 4.51 49.02
C ALA A 419 -30.91 4.03 47.59
N SER A 420 -30.35 2.92 47.20
CA SER A 420 -31.06 1.83 46.50
C SER A 420 -32.12 1.22 47.44
N PRO A 421 -33.05 0.37 47.06
CA PRO A 421 -33.18 -0.52 45.91
C PRO A 421 -34.62 -0.58 45.33
N VAL A 422 -34.89 -1.34 44.30
CA VAL A 422 -35.87 -2.44 44.22
C VAL A 422 -36.07 -2.90 42.75
N ASP A 423 -35.82 -4.14 42.60
CA ASP A 423 -36.16 -5.13 41.59
C ASP A 423 -37.62 -5.04 41.13
N VAL A 424 -37.84 -4.97 39.81
CA VAL A 424 -39.08 -5.48 39.16
C VAL A 424 -38.74 -5.95 37.76
N ALA A 425 -38.76 -7.26 37.55
CA ALA A 425 -38.73 -7.91 36.27
C ALA A 425 -40.05 -7.70 35.51
N PRO A 426 -40.04 -7.50 34.19
CA PRO A 426 -41.22 -7.65 33.35
C PRO A 426 -41.28 -9.04 32.69
N PRO A 427 -42.49 -9.49 32.30
CA PRO A 427 -42.75 -10.86 31.96
C PRO A 427 -42.32 -11.30 30.57
N HIS A 428 -42.03 -12.58 30.50
CA HIS A 428 -41.75 -13.33 29.25
C HIS A 428 -42.88 -13.19 28.22
N SER A 429 -42.51 -12.75 27.01
CA SER A 429 -43.33 -12.90 25.81
C SER A 429 -42.70 -13.99 24.92
N GLU A 430 -43.48 -14.97 24.58
CA GLU A 430 -43.12 -16.09 23.71
C GLU A 430 -42.73 -15.61 22.29
N PRO A 431 -41.84 -16.33 21.60
CA PRO A 431 -41.46 -15.97 20.22
C PRO A 431 -42.51 -16.44 19.25
N GLY A 432 -43.22 -15.50 18.66
CA GLY A 432 -44.10 -15.74 17.51
C GLY A 432 -43.28 -16.18 16.31
N THR A 433 -43.67 -17.33 15.77
CA THR A 433 -43.20 -17.91 14.51
C THR A 433 -43.35 -16.90 13.36
N ALA A 434 -42.23 -16.44 12.79
CA ALA A 434 -42.23 -15.68 11.55
C ALA A 434 -42.63 -16.62 10.37
N PRO A 435 -43.49 -16.16 9.43
CA PRO A 435 -43.81 -16.93 8.25
C PRO A 435 -42.60 -17.04 7.34
N SER A 436 -42.34 -18.26 6.88
CA SER A 436 -41.32 -18.61 5.87
C SER A 436 -41.58 -17.83 4.58
N PRO A 437 -40.55 -17.21 3.97
CA PRO A 437 -40.72 -16.56 2.67
C PRO A 437 -41.04 -17.62 1.60
N ALA A 438 -42.11 -17.38 0.84
CA ALA A 438 -42.47 -18.20 -0.31
C ALA A 438 -41.34 -18.23 -1.35
N PRO A 439 -41.11 -19.37 -2.02
CA PRO A 439 -40.10 -19.43 -3.08
C PRO A 439 -40.57 -18.56 -4.26
N THR A 440 -39.79 -17.55 -4.60
CA THR A 440 -39.93 -16.77 -5.84
C THR A 440 -39.50 -17.67 -7.00
N THR A 441 -40.45 -18.35 -7.61
CA THR A 441 -40.28 -18.98 -8.92
C THR A 441 -40.21 -17.87 -9.97
N TRP A 442 -39.01 -17.65 -10.47
CA TRP A 442 -38.78 -16.79 -11.62
C TRP A 442 -39.17 -17.56 -12.87
N ALA A 443 -40.28 -17.19 -13.51
CA ALA A 443 -40.67 -17.73 -14.79
C ALA A 443 -40.11 -16.87 -15.92
N ALA A 444 -39.44 -17.50 -16.87
CA ALA A 444 -38.93 -16.83 -18.06
C ALA A 444 -40.08 -16.30 -18.94
N PRO A 445 -39.95 -15.07 -19.52
CA PRO A 445 -41.00 -14.58 -20.45
C PRO A 445 -41.04 -15.46 -21.69
N GLY A 446 -42.16 -16.14 -21.88
CA GLY A 446 -42.40 -16.96 -23.07
C GLY A 446 -42.82 -18.42 -22.83
N SER A 447 -42.89 -18.91 -21.58
CA SER A 447 -43.47 -20.21 -21.28
C SER A 447 -45.00 -20.09 -21.15
N SER A 448 -45.72 -20.30 -22.25
CA SER A 448 -47.15 -20.55 -22.21
C SER A 448 -47.38 -22.00 -21.72
N GLU A 449 -47.97 -22.11 -20.57
CA GLU A 449 -48.58 -23.34 -20.08
C GLU A 449 -49.72 -23.75 -21.03
N ASN A 450 -49.56 -24.86 -21.74
CA ASN A 450 -50.65 -25.60 -22.37
C ASN A 450 -50.45 -27.08 -22.11
N ALA A 451 -51.44 -27.62 -21.45
CA ALA A 451 -51.99 -28.96 -21.25
C ALA A 451 -51.89 -29.44 -19.83
#